data_6c4e92b7121c6ba58d3d023d09f13df0
#
_entry.id   6c4e92b7121c6ba58d3d023d09f13df0
#
_cell.length_a   1.000
_cell.length_b   1.000
_cell.length_c   1.000
_cell.angle_alpha   90.00
_cell.angle_beta   90.00
_cell.angle_gamma   90.00
#
_symmetry.space_group_name_H-M   'P 1'
#
loop_
_entity.id
_entity.type
_entity.pdbx_description
1 polymer ?
#
loop_
_entity_poly.entity_id
_entity_poly.type
_entity_poly.pdbx_seq_one_letter_code
_entity_poly.pdbx_strand_id
1 'polypeptide(L)'
;IFKYAPLETRSVTGSDERIPVVAVDMEEAEKIGLIKIDALGLKTLSVLKDTLDIIEERYDKKIDLLAIDMDDKNVYQMLSDGYTKGVFQCEATPYTNLLVKMGVKNLAELAASNALVRPGAMNTIGKDYILRKHGRQNINYLHQILKPFTEETYGCILYQEQVMQACVELGGMTMAEADKVRKIIGKKKDAKEFDAFKDRFISGASKYIAPNDALDLWHDFEAHAGYSFNKSHAVAYSTLSYWTAWLKYYYPLEFMYSLLKNEKDKDARTEYL
;
A
#
# COMPACT_ATOMS: atom_id res chain seq x y z
N ILE A 1 16.62 -3.84 -26.00
CA ILE A 1 17.19 -4.99 -25.26
C ILE A 1 18.31 -5.62 -26.07
N PHE A 2 18.12 -5.99 -27.34
CA PHE A 2 19.12 -6.65 -28.19
C PHE A 2 20.50 -5.98 -28.29
N LYS A 3 20.59 -4.67 -28.01
CA LYS A 3 21.87 -3.93 -28.03
C LYS A 3 22.63 -4.03 -26.67
N TYR A 4 21.98 -4.50 -25.62
CA TYR A 4 22.50 -4.37 -24.24
C TYR A 4 22.68 -5.70 -23.53
N ALA A 5 21.99 -6.76 -23.94
CA ALA A 5 22.08 -8.07 -23.33
C ALA A 5 21.95 -9.20 -24.35
N PRO A 6 22.67 -10.32 -24.16
CA PRO A 6 22.48 -11.53 -24.94
C PRO A 6 21.08 -12.09 -24.71
N LEU A 7 20.52 -12.75 -25.71
CA LEU A 7 19.21 -13.40 -25.64
C LEU A 7 19.34 -14.90 -25.87
N GLU A 8 18.52 -15.64 -25.17
CA GLU A 8 18.23 -17.05 -25.43
C GLU A 8 16.73 -17.21 -25.79
N THR A 9 16.36 -18.40 -26.24
CA THR A 9 14.97 -18.70 -26.58
C THR A 9 14.43 -19.75 -25.61
N ARG A 10 13.30 -19.46 -24.95
CA ARG A 10 12.62 -20.41 -24.04
C ARG A 10 11.22 -20.71 -24.52
N SER A 11 10.77 -21.96 -24.32
CA SER A 11 9.40 -22.37 -24.59
C SER A 11 8.46 -21.84 -23.51
N VAL A 12 7.27 -21.39 -23.92
CA VAL A 12 6.20 -21.02 -22.98
C VAL A 12 5.56 -22.29 -22.43
N THR A 13 5.38 -22.39 -21.12
CA THR A 13 4.74 -23.56 -20.47
C THR A 13 3.34 -23.78 -21.04
N GLY A 14 3.08 -24.98 -21.59
CA GLY A 14 1.78 -25.34 -22.18
C GLY A 14 1.53 -24.81 -23.61
N SER A 15 2.57 -24.35 -24.30
CA SER A 15 2.51 -23.87 -25.70
C SER A 15 3.78 -24.28 -26.44
N ASP A 16 3.67 -24.46 -27.76
CA ASP A 16 4.83 -24.64 -28.67
C ASP A 16 5.54 -23.31 -29.01
N GLU A 17 5.01 -22.20 -28.47
CA GLU A 17 5.57 -20.88 -28.70
C GLU A 17 6.93 -20.73 -27.99
N ARG A 18 7.87 -20.14 -28.71
CA ARG A 18 9.20 -19.80 -28.16
C ARG A 18 9.37 -18.29 -28.13
N ILE A 19 9.73 -17.81 -26.94
CA ILE A 19 9.94 -16.37 -26.70
C ILE A 19 11.41 -16.06 -26.48
N PRO A 20 11.91 -14.90 -26.92
CA PRO A 20 13.24 -14.43 -26.58
C PRO A 20 13.27 -14.01 -25.11
N VAL A 21 14.29 -14.48 -24.40
CA VAL A 21 14.52 -14.17 -22.97
C VAL A 21 15.94 -13.64 -22.82
N VAL A 22 16.15 -12.68 -21.93
CA VAL A 22 17.47 -12.17 -21.61
C VAL A 22 18.28 -13.29 -20.95
N ALA A 23 19.47 -13.58 -21.47
CA ALA A 23 20.33 -14.68 -21.03
C ALA A 23 21.26 -14.28 -19.84
N VAL A 24 20.78 -13.39 -18.98
CA VAL A 24 21.44 -12.97 -17.73
C VAL A 24 20.43 -13.00 -16.59
N ASP A 25 20.91 -13.12 -15.37
CA ASP A 25 20.04 -13.09 -14.20
C ASP A 25 19.48 -11.67 -13.92
N MET A 26 18.58 -11.57 -12.93
CA MET A 26 17.92 -10.31 -12.62
C MET A 26 18.90 -9.25 -12.09
N GLU A 27 19.89 -9.65 -11.28
CA GLU A 27 20.86 -8.72 -10.71
C GLU A 27 21.80 -8.16 -11.82
N GLU A 28 22.20 -9.00 -12.75
CA GLU A 28 23.00 -8.61 -13.90
C GLU A 28 22.20 -7.73 -14.86
N ALA A 29 20.92 -8.06 -15.10
CA ALA A 29 20.02 -7.26 -15.92
C ALA A 29 19.85 -5.84 -15.34
N GLU A 30 19.68 -5.71 -14.04
CA GLU A 30 19.61 -4.40 -13.35
C GLU A 30 20.94 -3.60 -13.49
N LYS A 31 22.10 -4.27 -13.35
CA LYS A 31 23.42 -3.62 -13.47
C LYS A 31 23.68 -3.04 -14.86
N ILE A 32 23.15 -3.67 -15.92
CA ILE A 32 23.25 -3.16 -17.29
C ILE A 32 22.12 -2.19 -17.65
N GLY A 33 21.30 -1.78 -16.68
CA GLY A 33 20.27 -0.75 -16.82
C GLY A 33 18.95 -1.23 -17.42
N LEU A 34 18.69 -2.55 -17.44
CA LEU A 34 17.37 -3.07 -17.80
C LEU A 34 16.40 -2.93 -16.62
N ILE A 35 15.14 -2.68 -16.95
CA ILE A 35 14.05 -2.55 -15.99
C ILE A 35 13.11 -3.74 -16.14
N LYS A 36 12.78 -4.40 -15.04
CA LYS A 36 11.72 -5.40 -14.99
C LYS A 36 10.37 -4.72 -14.81
N ILE A 37 9.44 -4.99 -15.70
CA ILE A 37 8.04 -4.55 -15.61
C ILE A 37 7.17 -5.79 -15.42
N ASP A 38 6.44 -5.84 -14.32
CA ASP A 38 5.47 -6.89 -14.05
C ASP A 38 4.06 -6.42 -14.41
N ALA A 39 3.43 -7.10 -15.38
CA ALA A 39 2.03 -6.85 -15.74
C ALA A 39 1.19 -8.03 -15.20
N LEU A 40 0.49 -7.79 -14.10
CA LEU A 40 -0.34 -8.79 -13.43
C LEU A 40 -1.82 -8.50 -13.68
N GLY A 41 -2.57 -9.52 -14.14
CA GLY A 41 -4.02 -9.43 -14.31
C GLY A 41 -4.73 -9.38 -12.95
N LEU A 42 -5.71 -8.48 -12.80
CA LEU A 42 -6.59 -8.41 -11.65
C LEU A 42 -8.02 -8.77 -12.06
N LYS A 43 -8.57 -9.85 -11.51
CA LYS A 43 -9.97 -10.28 -11.70
C LYS A 43 -10.95 -9.13 -11.38
N THR A 44 -10.64 -8.34 -10.38
CA THR A 44 -11.45 -7.18 -9.97
C THR A 44 -11.69 -6.18 -11.08
N LEU A 45 -10.74 -5.97 -12.00
CA LEU A 45 -10.95 -5.07 -13.14
C LEU A 45 -12.04 -5.60 -14.09
N SER A 46 -12.14 -6.93 -14.26
CA SER A 46 -13.23 -7.54 -15.02
C SER A 46 -14.58 -7.36 -14.30
N VAL A 47 -14.61 -7.52 -12.97
CA VAL A 47 -15.81 -7.27 -12.17
C VAL A 47 -16.26 -5.81 -12.32
N LEU A 48 -15.35 -4.85 -12.19
CA LEU A 48 -15.65 -3.42 -12.36
C LEU A 48 -16.23 -3.15 -13.76
N LYS A 49 -15.55 -3.66 -14.80
CA LYS A 49 -16.03 -3.48 -16.18
C LYS A 49 -17.41 -4.07 -16.39
N ASP A 50 -17.64 -5.34 -16.03
CA ASP A 50 -18.94 -6.00 -16.17
C ASP A 50 -20.04 -5.25 -15.40
N THR A 51 -19.74 -4.74 -14.20
CA THR A 51 -20.70 -3.95 -13.42
C THR A 51 -21.08 -2.66 -14.14
N LEU A 52 -20.11 -1.94 -14.69
CA LEU A 52 -20.34 -0.71 -15.44
C LEU A 52 -21.15 -0.95 -16.72
N ASP A 53 -20.81 -2.02 -17.46
CA ASP A 53 -21.54 -2.41 -18.69
C ASP A 53 -23.02 -2.72 -18.37
N ILE A 54 -23.30 -3.44 -17.27
CA ILE A 54 -24.67 -3.76 -16.83
C ILE A 54 -25.41 -2.50 -16.39
N ILE A 55 -24.75 -1.57 -15.69
CA ILE A 55 -25.38 -0.29 -15.29
C ILE A 55 -25.74 0.53 -16.53
N GLU A 56 -24.84 0.62 -17.52
CA GLU A 56 -25.10 1.34 -18.77
C GLU A 56 -26.29 0.70 -19.51
N GLU A 57 -26.33 -0.64 -19.63
CA GLU A 57 -27.43 -1.36 -20.29
C GLU A 57 -28.78 -1.18 -19.59
N ARG A 58 -28.81 -1.26 -18.25
CA ARG A 58 -30.07 -1.25 -17.48
C ARG A 58 -30.64 0.14 -17.23
N TYR A 59 -29.77 1.13 -17.07
CA TYR A 59 -30.16 2.46 -16.61
C TYR A 59 -29.84 3.58 -17.60
N ASP A 60 -29.26 3.24 -18.77
CA ASP A 60 -28.76 4.22 -19.76
C ASP A 60 -27.82 5.25 -19.13
N LYS A 61 -27.00 4.79 -18.16
CA LYS A 61 -26.12 5.62 -17.35
C LYS A 61 -24.67 5.17 -17.45
N LYS A 62 -23.86 6.01 -18.08
CA LYS A 62 -22.42 5.79 -18.16
C LYS A 62 -21.72 6.38 -16.93
N ILE A 63 -21.00 5.55 -16.18
CA ILE A 63 -20.25 5.95 -14.99
C ILE A 63 -18.77 5.98 -15.34
N ASP A 64 -18.12 7.11 -15.03
CA ASP A 64 -16.67 7.22 -15.02
C ASP A 64 -16.16 7.11 -13.57
N LEU A 65 -15.50 6.01 -13.24
CA LEU A 65 -14.95 5.77 -11.90
C LEU A 65 -13.87 6.79 -11.49
N LEU A 66 -13.21 7.44 -12.47
CA LEU A 66 -12.24 8.50 -12.16
C LEU A 66 -12.92 9.83 -11.78
N ALA A 67 -14.19 9.98 -12.10
CA ALA A 67 -14.96 11.19 -11.81
C ALA A 67 -15.92 11.06 -10.61
N ILE A 68 -16.00 9.88 -9.97
CA ILE A 68 -16.84 9.73 -8.77
C ILE A 68 -16.24 10.46 -7.58
N ASP A 69 -17.11 10.90 -6.67
CA ASP A 69 -16.69 11.49 -5.40
C ASP A 69 -15.99 10.42 -4.53
N MET A 70 -14.72 10.66 -4.23
CA MET A 70 -13.91 9.78 -3.39
C MET A 70 -14.08 10.06 -1.88
N ASP A 71 -14.89 11.05 -1.49
CA ASP A 71 -15.15 11.45 -0.11
C ASP A 71 -16.59 11.12 0.36
N ASP A 72 -17.29 10.22 -0.36
CA ASP A 72 -18.63 9.81 0.00
C ASP A 72 -18.70 9.09 1.35
N LYS A 73 -19.28 9.76 2.33
CA LYS A 73 -19.38 9.29 3.72
C LYS A 73 -20.17 7.99 3.87
N ASN A 74 -21.16 7.75 3.00
CA ASN A 74 -21.97 6.54 3.07
C ASN A 74 -21.17 5.31 2.70
N VAL A 75 -20.27 5.43 1.71
CA VAL A 75 -19.36 4.34 1.31
C VAL A 75 -18.39 4.00 2.44
N TYR A 76 -17.79 5.00 3.08
CA TYR A 76 -16.90 4.76 4.23
C TYR A 76 -17.65 4.24 5.45
N GLN A 77 -18.89 4.67 5.66
CA GLN A 77 -19.72 4.14 6.74
C GLN A 77 -20.04 2.66 6.51
N MET A 78 -20.42 2.26 5.29
CA MET A 78 -20.62 0.86 4.93
C MET A 78 -19.39 -0.01 5.22
N LEU A 79 -18.18 0.48 4.87
CA LEU A 79 -16.92 -0.22 5.17
C LEU A 79 -16.67 -0.32 6.68
N SER A 80 -16.96 0.76 7.42
CA SER A 80 -16.79 0.83 8.89
C SER A 80 -17.80 -0.01 9.64
N ASP A 81 -18.96 -0.27 9.06
CA ASP A 81 -19.98 -1.18 9.60
C ASP A 81 -19.66 -2.67 9.29
N GLY A 82 -18.59 -2.93 8.54
CA GLY A 82 -18.12 -4.28 8.23
C GLY A 82 -18.77 -4.93 7.02
N TYR A 83 -19.51 -4.19 6.20
CA TYR A 83 -20.12 -4.71 4.97
C TYR A 83 -19.09 -4.80 3.82
N THR A 84 -18.03 -5.55 4.05
CA THR A 84 -16.85 -5.62 3.16
C THR A 84 -16.88 -6.78 2.15
N LYS A 85 -17.87 -7.66 2.19
CA LYS A 85 -17.96 -8.81 1.29
C LYS A 85 -18.01 -8.34 -0.17
N GLY A 86 -17.16 -8.93 -1.03
CA GLY A 86 -16.97 -8.53 -2.42
C GLY A 86 -16.13 -7.27 -2.63
N VAL A 87 -15.82 -6.51 -1.58
CA VAL A 87 -14.96 -5.32 -1.70
C VAL A 87 -13.51 -5.74 -1.87
N PHE A 88 -12.86 -5.24 -2.90
CA PHE A 88 -11.48 -5.61 -3.24
C PHE A 88 -10.54 -5.53 -2.03
N GLN A 89 -9.85 -6.62 -1.77
CA GLN A 89 -8.92 -6.85 -0.65
C GLN A 89 -9.50 -6.72 0.77
N CYS A 90 -10.74 -6.27 0.95
CA CYS A 90 -11.31 -5.99 2.28
C CYS A 90 -12.12 -7.14 2.88
N GLU A 91 -12.31 -8.24 2.16
CA GLU A 91 -13.23 -9.34 2.52
C GLU A 91 -12.76 -10.21 3.69
N ALA A 92 -11.45 -10.35 3.86
CA ALA A 92 -10.89 -11.20 4.90
C ALA A 92 -11.28 -10.70 6.29
N THR A 93 -11.74 -11.62 7.16
CA THR A 93 -12.19 -11.28 8.52
C THR A 93 -11.23 -10.38 9.31
N PRO A 94 -9.89 -10.60 9.29
CA PRO A 94 -8.97 -9.70 9.98
C PRO A 94 -9.01 -8.27 9.43
N TYR A 95 -9.19 -8.11 8.12
CA TYR A 95 -9.26 -6.80 7.49
C TYR A 95 -10.60 -6.10 7.78
N THR A 96 -11.71 -6.82 7.66
CA THR A 96 -13.03 -6.32 8.05
C THR A 96 -13.02 -5.81 9.49
N ASN A 97 -12.50 -6.63 10.42
CA ASN A 97 -12.37 -6.24 11.84
C ASN A 97 -11.49 -5.00 12.04
N LEU A 98 -10.45 -4.84 11.23
CA LEU A 98 -9.62 -3.65 11.29
C LEU A 98 -10.39 -2.40 10.82
N LEU A 99 -11.11 -2.48 9.69
CA LEU A 99 -11.92 -1.37 9.18
C LEU A 99 -13.00 -0.93 10.18
N VAL A 100 -13.67 -1.89 10.82
CA VAL A 100 -14.65 -1.62 11.89
C VAL A 100 -13.98 -0.91 13.08
N LYS A 101 -12.83 -1.40 13.54
CA LYS A 101 -12.09 -0.77 14.66
C LYS A 101 -11.56 0.62 14.31
N MET A 102 -11.12 0.82 13.09
CA MET A 102 -10.62 2.10 12.61
C MET A 102 -11.74 3.12 12.39
N GLY A 103 -12.91 2.68 11.92
CA GLY A 103 -13.97 3.60 11.50
C GLY A 103 -13.47 4.54 10.40
N VAL A 104 -13.08 3.97 9.25
CA VAL A 104 -12.47 4.73 8.14
C VAL A 104 -13.42 5.79 7.58
N LYS A 105 -12.90 6.97 7.24
CA LYS A 105 -13.70 8.13 6.82
C LYS A 105 -13.26 8.76 5.50
N ASN A 106 -12.10 8.38 4.99
CA ASN A 106 -11.52 8.92 3.76
C ASN A 106 -10.52 7.94 3.14
N LEU A 107 -10.05 8.26 1.93
CA LEU A 107 -9.12 7.42 1.18
C LEU A 107 -7.76 7.25 1.89
N ALA A 108 -7.26 8.29 2.58
CA ALA A 108 -5.99 8.19 3.29
C ALA A 108 -6.06 7.16 4.43
N GLU A 109 -7.16 7.13 5.18
CA GLU A 109 -7.39 6.13 6.23
C GLU A 109 -7.62 4.73 5.67
N LEU A 110 -8.30 4.61 4.52
CA LEU A 110 -8.42 3.33 3.82
C LEU A 110 -7.07 2.83 3.33
N ALA A 111 -6.20 3.72 2.82
CA ALA A 111 -4.82 3.39 2.46
C ALA A 111 -3.99 2.98 3.68
N ALA A 112 -4.14 3.68 4.80
CA ALA A 112 -3.50 3.31 6.06
C ALA A 112 -3.96 1.92 6.54
N SER A 113 -5.25 1.57 6.41
CA SER A 113 -5.75 0.24 6.78
C SER A 113 -5.09 -0.88 5.96
N ASN A 114 -4.83 -0.64 4.66
CA ASN A 114 -4.13 -1.59 3.80
C ASN A 114 -2.69 -1.87 4.28
N ALA A 115 -2.01 -0.83 4.77
CA ALA A 115 -0.69 -0.99 5.37
C ALA A 115 -0.72 -1.68 6.74
N LEU A 116 -1.74 -1.38 7.56
CA LEU A 116 -1.87 -1.84 8.95
C LEU A 116 -2.40 -3.28 9.09
N VAL A 117 -3.14 -3.81 8.11
CA VAL A 117 -3.76 -5.14 8.20
C VAL A 117 -2.73 -6.28 8.36
N ARG A 118 -1.48 -6.04 8.00
CA ARG A 118 -0.40 -7.03 8.16
C ARG A 118 -0.07 -7.24 9.64
N PRO A 119 0.08 -8.51 10.09
CA PRO A 119 0.27 -8.82 11.52
C PRO A 119 1.40 -8.03 12.19
N GLY A 120 2.53 -7.84 11.51
CA GLY A 120 3.65 -7.07 12.05
C GLY A 120 3.31 -5.61 12.31
N ALA A 121 2.73 -4.91 11.35
CA ALA A 121 2.32 -3.50 11.49
C ALA A 121 1.20 -3.35 12.53
N MET A 122 0.22 -4.27 12.54
CA MET A 122 -0.89 -4.22 13.49
C MET A 122 -0.43 -4.36 14.94
N ASN A 123 0.53 -5.23 15.20
CA ASN A 123 1.05 -5.49 16.55
C ASN A 123 1.99 -4.39 17.06
N THR A 124 2.59 -3.61 16.19
CA THR A 124 3.53 -2.52 16.54
C THR A 124 2.81 -1.17 16.59
N ILE A 125 2.48 -0.60 15.44
CA ILE A 125 1.93 0.77 15.33
C ILE A 125 0.41 0.83 15.21
N GLY A 126 -0.25 -0.28 14.82
CA GLY A 126 -1.69 -0.28 14.54
C GLY A 126 -2.53 0.11 15.74
N LYS A 127 -2.12 -0.31 16.95
CA LYS A 127 -2.80 0.06 18.20
C LYS A 127 -2.73 1.56 18.45
N ASP A 128 -1.53 2.15 18.34
CA ASP A 128 -1.32 3.58 18.54
C ASP A 128 -2.06 4.41 17.50
N TYR A 129 -2.01 3.99 16.22
CA TYR A 129 -2.77 4.61 15.15
C TYR A 129 -4.27 4.70 15.50
N ILE A 130 -4.88 3.58 15.89
CA ILE A 130 -6.31 3.53 16.24
C ILE A 130 -6.62 4.40 17.46
N LEU A 131 -5.82 4.32 18.52
CA LEU A 131 -6.02 5.12 19.74
C LEU A 131 -5.92 6.62 19.45
N ARG A 132 -4.91 7.04 18.69
CA ARG A 132 -4.69 8.44 18.31
C ARG A 132 -5.79 8.96 17.38
N LYS A 133 -6.19 8.17 16.39
CA LYS A 133 -7.31 8.49 15.49
C LYS A 133 -8.61 8.77 16.29
N HIS A 134 -8.89 7.99 17.32
CA HIS A 134 -10.08 8.16 18.14
C HIS A 134 -9.93 9.17 19.30
N GLY A 135 -8.80 9.88 19.37
CA GLY A 135 -8.53 10.85 20.43
C GLY A 135 -8.34 10.22 21.84
N ARG A 136 -8.10 8.89 21.89
CA ARG A 136 -7.86 8.14 23.13
C ARG A 136 -6.39 8.15 23.57
N GLN A 137 -5.52 8.64 22.70
CA GLN A 137 -4.10 8.87 22.94
C GLN A 137 -3.70 10.16 22.25
N ASN A 138 -2.90 10.99 22.90
CA ASN A 138 -2.39 12.22 22.32
C ASN A 138 -1.44 11.92 21.16
N ILE A 139 -1.53 12.71 20.10
CA ILE A 139 -0.55 12.69 19.02
C ILE A 139 0.64 13.49 19.47
N ASN A 140 1.77 12.81 19.69
CA ASN A 140 3.02 13.46 20.02
C ASN A 140 3.93 13.41 18.79
N TYR A 141 4.20 14.58 18.21
CA TYR A 141 5.22 14.70 17.17
C TYR A 141 6.55 14.97 17.86
N LEU A 142 7.53 14.09 17.64
CA LEU A 142 8.88 14.26 18.22
C LEU A 142 9.48 15.62 17.88
N HIS A 143 9.21 16.12 16.65
CA HIS A 143 9.53 17.47 16.22
C HIS A 143 8.50 17.96 15.21
N GLN A 144 8.27 19.29 15.14
CA GLN A 144 7.30 19.91 14.21
C GLN A 144 7.63 19.64 12.75
N ILE A 145 8.88 19.39 12.41
CA ILE A 145 9.32 18.99 11.06
C ILE A 145 8.64 17.68 10.60
N LEU A 146 8.35 16.76 11.51
CA LEU A 146 7.72 15.48 11.19
C LEU A 146 6.22 15.61 10.93
N LYS A 147 5.57 16.64 11.48
CA LYS A 147 4.13 16.82 11.40
C LYS A 147 3.59 16.83 9.97
N PRO A 148 4.12 17.59 9.00
CA PRO A 148 3.52 17.70 7.67
C PRO A 148 3.36 16.38 6.92
N PHE A 149 4.22 15.39 7.18
CA PHE A 149 4.17 14.11 6.49
C PHE A 149 3.76 12.93 7.37
N THR A 150 3.48 13.16 8.68
CA THR A 150 2.95 12.14 9.58
C THR A 150 1.57 12.49 10.13
N GLU A 151 1.04 13.68 9.88
CA GLU A 151 -0.27 14.12 10.36
C GLU A 151 -1.41 13.25 9.82
N GLU A 152 -1.36 12.88 8.54
CA GLU A 152 -2.34 11.99 7.91
C GLU A 152 -2.35 10.57 8.52
N THR A 153 -1.28 10.18 9.20
CA THR A 153 -1.13 8.89 9.90
C THR A 153 -1.11 9.05 11.42
N TYR A 154 -1.65 10.15 11.93
CA TYR A 154 -1.75 10.44 13.37
C TYR A 154 -0.40 10.39 14.09
N GLY A 155 0.65 10.87 13.44
CA GLY A 155 2.03 10.85 13.97
C GLY A 155 2.71 9.48 13.95
N CYS A 156 2.09 8.49 13.30
CA CYS A 156 2.70 7.18 13.11
C CYS A 156 3.54 7.14 11.82
N ILE A 157 4.71 6.52 11.88
CA ILE A 157 5.50 6.22 10.68
C ILE A 157 5.03 4.88 10.13
N LEU A 158 4.20 4.93 9.10
CA LEU A 158 3.54 3.79 8.49
C LEU A 158 4.11 3.45 7.11
N TYR A 159 4.57 4.47 6.39
CA TYR A 159 5.01 4.35 5.01
C TYR A 159 6.52 4.50 4.86
N GLN A 160 7.08 3.80 3.87
CA GLN A 160 8.50 3.92 3.51
C GLN A 160 8.87 5.37 3.16
N GLU A 161 7.96 6.07 2.50
CA GLU A 161 8.12 7.47 2.12
C GLU A 161 8.26 8.40 3.33
N GLN A 162 7.60 8.09 4.45
CA GLN A 162 7.74 8.86 5.70
C GLN A 162 9.12 8.67 6.33
N VAL A 163 9.69 7.46 6.28
CA VAL A 163 11.08 7.20 6.72
C VAL A 163 12.06 7.99 5.86
N MET A 164 11.88 7.95 4.53
CA MET A 164 12.74 8.71 3.60
C MET A 164 12.65 10.21 3.86
N GLN A 165 11.44 10.74 4.05
CA GLN A 165 11.21 12.14 4.35
C GLN A 165 11.89 12.55 5.66
N ALA A 166 11.79 11.73 6.71
CA ALA A 166 12.48 12.00 7.97
C ALA A 166 14.02 12.00 7.81
N CYS A 167 14.57 11.09 7.01
CA CYS A 167 16.00 11.10 6.69
C CYS A 167 16.45 12.39 5.98
N VAL A 168 15.60 12.93 5.10
CA VAL A 168 15.89 14.18 4.38
C VAL A 168 15.74 15.38 5.32
N GLU A 169 14.59 15.54 5.95
CA GLU A 169 14.22 16.76 6.69
C GLU A 169 14.95 16.90 8.03
N LEU A 170 15.10 15.80 8.78
CA LEU A 170 15.84 15.80 10.04
C LEU A 170 17.30 15.40 9.86
N GLY A 171 17.57 14.35 9.10
CA GLY A 171 18.92 13.81 8.92
C GLY A 171 19.78 14.64 7.98
N GLY A 172 19.20 15.57 7.21
CA GLY A 172 19.91 16.38 6.21
C GLY A 172 20.51 15.53 5.07
N MET A 173 19.88 14.39 4.79
CA MET A 173 20.28 13.48 3.72
C MET A 173 19.70 13.92 2.38
N THR A 174 20.35 13.54 1.29
CA THR A 174 19.75 13.62 -0.03
C THR A 174 18.67 12.51 -0.19
N MET A 175 17.72 12.71 -1.11
CA MET A 175 16.70 11.69 -1.41
C MET A 175 17.31 10.36 -1.87
N ALA A 176 18.43 10.40 -2.60
CA ALA A 176 19.15 9.19 -3.02
C ALA A 176 19.76 8.42 -1.83
N GLU A 177 20.24 9.12 -0.82
CA GLU A 177 20.72 8.50 0.42
C GLU A 177 19.58 7.96 1.27
N ALA A 178 18.47 8.69 1.38
CA ALA A 178 17.27 8.23 2.05
C ALA A 178 16.69 6.95 1.41
N ASP A 179 16.73 6.83 0.08
CA ASP A 179 16.33 5.59 -0.61
C ASP A 179 17.30 4.42 -0.32
N LYS A 180 18.60 4.68 -0.20
CA LYS A 180 19.56 3.68 0.26
C LYS A 180 19.26 3.24 1.68
N VAL A 181 19.01 4.17 2.61
CA VAL A 181 18.61 3.87 3.99
C VAL A 181 17.40 2.94 3.98
N ARG A 182 16.34 3.30 3.25
CA ARG A 182 15.13 2.46 3.11
C ARG A 182 15.45 1.03 2.67
N LYS A 183 16.35 0.87 1.69
CA LYS A 183 16.74 -0.45 1.16
C LYS A 183 17.56 -1.26 2.14
N ILE A 184 18.47 -0.61 2.88
CA ILE A 184 19.41 -1.26 3.81
C ILE A 184 18.71 -1.66 5.10
N ILE A 185 17.90 -0.77 5.68
CA ILE A 185 17.14 -1.04 6.90
C ILE A 185 16.31 -2.34 6.74
N GLY A 186 15.65 -2.54 5.58
CA GLY A 186 14.84 -3.75 5.32
C GLY A 186 15.64 -5.04 5.13
N LYS A 187 16.92 -4.96 4.76
CA LYS A 187 17.70 -6.14 4.34
C LYS A 187 18.82 -6.53 5.30
N LYS A 188 19.27 -5.66 6.22
CA LYS A 188 20.38 -5.85 7.17
C LYS A 188 21.66 -6.47 6.54
N LYS A 189 21.90 -6.21 5.24
CA LYS A 189 22.93 -6.90 4.46
C LYS A 189 24.32 -6.31 4.60
N ASP A 190 24.45 -5.03 5.01
CA ASP A 190 25.76 -4.38 5.18
C ASP A 190 25.77 -3.53 6.47
N ALA A 191 26.29 -4.14 7.53
CA ALA A 191 26.33 -3.51 8.86
C ALA A 191 27.15 -2.20 8.87
N LYS A 192 28.24 -2.11 8.09
CA LYS A 192 29.09 -0.91 8.08
C LYS A 192 28.41 0.27 7.38
N GLU A 193 27.77 0.02 6.24
CA GLU A 193 27.03 1.06 5.52
C GLU A 193 25.84 1.53 6.33
N PHE A 194 25.17 0.60 7.02
CA PHE A 194 24.07 0.87 7.91
C PHE A 194 24.47 1.79 9.08
N ASP A 195 25.58 1.47 9.77
CA ASP A 195 26.10 2.28 10.88
C ASP A 195 26.48 3.68 10.40
N ALA A 196 27.08 3.81 9.22
CA ALA A 196 27.45 5.12 8.65
C ALA A 196 26.21 5.99 8.38
N PHE A 197 25.10 5.43 7.89
CA PHE A 197 23.86 6.17 7.73
C PHE A 197 23.19 6.51 9.06
N LYS A 198 23.26 5.62 10.05
CA LYS A 198 22.80 5.89 11.41
C LYS A 198 23.50 7.09 12.01
N ASP A 199 24.82 7.08 12.03
CA ASP A 199 25.63 8.17 12.58
C ASP A 199 25.35 9.50 11.87
N ARG A 200 25.20 9.44 10.56
CA ARG A 200 24.85 10.62 9.77
C ARG A 200 23.47 11.15 10.10
N PHE A 201 22.45 10.26 10.23
CA PHE A 201 21.11 10.65 10.63
C PHE A 201 21.12 11.32 12.00
N ILE A 202 21.73 10.68 13.00
CA ILE A 202 21.81 11.20 14.36
C ILE A 202 22.50 12.56 14.38
N SER A 203 23.63 12.71 13.67
CA SER A 203 24.34 14.00 13.56
C SER A 203 23.49 15.10 12.92
N GLY A 204 22.72 14.78 11.88
CA GLY A 204 21.81 15.72 11.23
C GLY A 204 20.64 16.12 12.12
N ALA A 205 19.96 15.11 12.69
CA ALA A 205 18.76 15.27 13.53
C ALA A 205 19.07 15.97 14.86
N SER A 206 20.27 15.81 15.40
CA SER A 206 20.71 16.46 16.65
C SER A 206 20.78 18.00 16.57
N LYS A 207 20.60 18.56 15.39
CA LYS A 207 20.42 20.01 15.22
C LYS A 207 19.02 20.49 15.62
N TYR A 208 18.06 19.59 15.68
CA TYR A 208 16.64 19.88 15.89
C TYR A 208 16.07 19.20 17.13
N ILE A 209 16.56 18.01 17.47
CA ILE A 209 16.09 17.17 18.60
C ILE A 209 17.27 16.68 19.42
N ALA A 210 17.03 16.22 20.66
CA ALA A 210 18.10 15.67 21.48
C ALA A 210 18.72 14.42 20.81
N PRO A 211 20.05 14.17 20.98
CA PRO A 211 20.71 13.02 20.37
C PRO A 211 20.07 11.67 20.73
N ASN A 212 19.58 11.52 21.97
CA ASN A 212 18.87 10.31 22.37
C ASN A 212 17.54 10.13 21.64
N ASP A 213 16.78 11.21 21.44
CA ASP A 213 15.52 11.17 20.66
C ASP A 213 15.80 10.83 19.18
N ALA A 214 16.92 11.31 18.63
CA ALA A 214 17.35 10.96 17.28
C ALA A 214 17.72 9.48 17.16
N LEU A 215 18.37 8.93 18.19
CA LEU A 215 18.71 7.52 18.26
C LEU A 215 17.43 6.65 18.39
N ASP A 216 16.51 7.04 19.25
CA ASP A 216 15.24 6.33 19.44
C ASP A 216 14.42 6.35 18.16
N LEU A 217 14.37 7.48 17.45
CA LEU A 217 13.70 7.58 16.15
C LEU A 217 14.35 6.67 15.09
N TRP A 218 15.68 6.57 15.10
CA TRP A 218 16.37 5.63 14.23
C TRP A 218 16.03 4.17 14.55
N HIS A 219 15.98 3.82 15.84
CA HIS A 219 15.54 2.47 16.26
C HIS A 219 14.08 2.20 15.88
N ASP A 220 13.22 3.21 15.91
CA ASP A 220 11.86 3.10 15.38
C ASP A 220 11.88 2.81 13.87
N PHE A 221 12.74 3.46 13.09
CA PHE A 221 12.90 3.14 11.67
C PHE A 221 13.37 1.69 11.47
N GLU A 222 14.32 1.20 12.26
CA GLU A 222 14.77 -0.19 12.22
C GLU A 222 13.64 -1.17 12.53
N ALA A 223 12.87 -0.90 13.56
CA ALA A 223 11.74 -1.74 13.96
C ALA A 223 10.64 -1.76 12.89
N HIS A 224 10.35 -0.60 12.28
CA HIS A 224 9.29 -0.42 11.30
C HIS A 224 9.68 -0.79 9.87
N ALA A 225 10.98 -0.81 9.55
CA ALA A 225 11.45 -1.05 8.19
C ALA A 225 11.08 -2.42 7.64
N GLY A 226 10.95 -3.42 8.51
CA GLY A 226 10.40 -4.74 8.12
C GLY A 226 8.89 -4.70 7.79
N TYR A 227 8.20 -3.64 8.20
CA TYR A 227 6.74 -3.52 8.11
C TYR A 227 6.28 -2.26 7.36
N SER A 228 7.16 -1.30 7.09
CA SER A 228 6.79 -0.10 6.35
C SER A 228 6.27 -0.46 4.95
N PHE A 229 5.22 0.24 4.53
CA PHE A 229 4.51 -0.05 3.29
C PHE A 229 4.78 1.02 2.25
N ASN A 230 4.75 0.65 0.97
CA ASN A 230 4.80 1.64 -0.09
C ASN A 230 3.48 2.41 -0.17
N LYS A 231 3.52 3.73 0.01
CA LYS A 231 2.32 4.58 0.04
C LYS A 231 1.60 4.60 -1.30
N SER A 232 2.34 4.66 -2.41
CA SER A 232 1.75 4.68 -3.75
C SER A 232 0.96 3.39 -4.02
N HIS A 233 1.50 2.23 -3.60
CA HIS A 233 0.79 0.96 -3.69
C HIS A 233 -0.47 0.96 -2.81
N ALA A 234 -0.36 1.41 -1.54
CA ALA A 234 -1.50 1.50 -0.63
C ALA A 234 -2.63 2.35 -1.21
N VAL A 235 -2.32 3.53 -1.74
CA VAL A 235 -3.31 4.43 -2.35
C VAL A 235 -3.95 3.81 -3.59
N ALA A 236 -3.15 3.26 -4.52
CA ALA A 236 -3.66 2.66 -5.74
C ALA A 236 -4.63 1.50 -5.46
N TYR A 237 -4.27 0.61 -4.53
CA TYR A 237 -5.12 -0.52 -4.14
C TYR A 237 -6.36 -0.07 -3.37
N SER A 238 -6.24 0.93 -2.51
CA SER A 238 -7.40 1.49 -1.80
C SER A 238 -8.35 2.24 -2.71
N THR A 239 -7.87 2.80 -3.82
CA THR A 239 -8.74 3.34 -4.87
C THR A 239 -9.61 2.23 -5.49
N LEU A 240 -9.05 1.08 -5.80
CA LEU A 240 -9.83 -0.08 -6.27
C LEU A 240 -10.80 -0.58 -5.20
N SER A 241 -10.36 -0.63 -3.92
CA SER A 241 -11.26 -0.98 -2.81
C SER A 241 -12.43 -0.01 -2.71
N TYR A 242 -12.16 1.29 -2.84
CA TYR A 242 -13.21 2.31 -2.82
C TYR A 242 -14.17 2.17 -4.00
N TRP A 243 -13.68 1.99 -5.24
CA TRP A 243 -14.55 1.82 -6.42
C TRP A 243 -15.46 0.60 -6.28
N THR A 244 -14.94 -0.52 -5.79
CA THR A 244 -15.76 -1.72 -5.54
C THR A 244 -16.77 -1.50 -4.42
N ALA A 245 -16.40 -0.78 -3.35
CA ALA A 245 -17.31 -0.41 -2.26
C ALA A 245 -18.40 0.56 -2.75
N TRP A 246 -18.04 1.55 -3.56
CA TRP A 246 -18.98 2.51 -4.14
C TRP A 246 -20.01 1.82 -5.06
N LEU A 247 -19.56 0.94 -5.96
CA LEU A 247 -20.45 0.14 -6.79
C LEU A 247 -21.34 -0.78 -5.96
N LYS A 248 -20.79 -1.41 -4.95
CA LYS A 248 -21.57 -2.23 -4.02
C LYS A 248 -22.66 -1.42 -3.30
N TYR A 249 -22.36 -0.20 -2.89
CA TYR A 249 -23.31 0.66 -2.18
C TYR A 249 -24.45 1.16 -3.07
N TYR A 250 -24.12 1.65 -4.26
CA TYR A 250 -25.08 2.28 -5.15
C TYR A 250 -25.76 1.34 -6.16
N TYR A 251 -25.08 0.23 -6.51
CA TYR A 251 -25.54 -0.74 -7.51
C TYR A 251 -25.29 -2.17 -7.02
N PRO A 252 -25.87 -2.54 -5.86
CA PRO A 252 -25.53 -3.81 -5.19
C PRO A 252 -25.86 -5.04 -6.05
N LEU A 253 -26.96 -5.02 -6.80
CA LEU A 253 -27.37 -6.18 -7.62
C LEU A 253 -26.43 -6.38 -8.80
N GLU A 254 -26.09 -5.32 -9.52
CA GLU A 254 -25.19 -5.35 -10.68
C GLU A 254 -23.78 -5.76 -10.25
N PHE A 255 -23.32 -5.23 -9.12
CA PHE A 255 -22.02 -5.55 -8.55
C PHE A 255 -21.93 -7.01 -8.09
N MET A 256 -22.92 -7.51 -7.33
CA MET A 256 -22.95 -8.90 -6.86
C MET A 256 -23.10 -9.89 -8.03
N TYR A 257 -23.91 -9.58 -9.04
CA TYR A 257 -23.98 -10.38 -10.25
C TYR A 257 -22.62 -10.49 -10.95
N SER A 258 -21.92 -9.37 -11.12
CA SER A 258 -20.60 -9.31 -11.75
C SER A 258 -19.54 -10.08 -10.95
N LEU A 259 -19.59 -10.03 -9.62
CA LEU A 259 -18.76 -10.86 -8.75
C LEU A 259 -18.99 -12.35 -9.01
N LEU A 260 -20.25 -12.79 -8.95
CA LEU A 260 -20.65 -14.19 -9.17
C LEU A 260 -20.29 -14.69 -10.58
N LYS A 261 -20.46 -13.84 -11.59
CA LYS A 261 -20.10 -14.16 -12.99
C LYS A 261 -18.60 -14.40 -13.15
N ASN A 262 -17.77 -13.59 -12.49
CA ASN A 262 -16.31 -13.65 -12.61
C ASN A 262 -15.66 -14.61 -11.61
N GLU A 263 -16.40 -15.14 -10.62
CA GLU A 263 -15.87 -16.12 -9.69
C GLU A 263 -15.94 -17.53 -10.28
N LYS A 264 -14.78 -18.18 -10.35
CA LYS A 264 -14.66 -19.56 -10.87
C LYS A 264 -14.70 -20.62 -9.77
N ASP A 265 -14.29 -20.22 -8.56
CA ASP A 265 -14.31 -21.10 -7.41
C ASP A 265 -15.72 -21.25 -6.87
N LYS A 266 -16.17 -22.51 -6.67
CA LYS A 266 -17.54 -22.82 -6.24
C LYS A 266 -17.79 -22.43 -4.77
N ASP A 267 -16.77 -22.61 -3.92
CA ASP A 267 -16.90 -22.32 -2.49
C ASP A 267 -16.96 -20.82 -2.27
N ALA A 268 -16.08 -20.05 -2.96
CA ALA A 268 -16.12 -18.60 -2.96
C ALA A 268 -17.44 -18.03 -3.52
N ARG A 269 -18.03 -18.67 -4.55
CA ARG A 269 -19.36 -18.28 -5.06
C ARG A 269 -20.44 -18.43 -4.00
N THR A 270 -20.42 -19.53 -3.24
CA THR A 270 -21.39 -19.78 -2.17
C THR A 270 -21.29 -18.73 -1.05
N GLU A 271 -20.11 -18.18 -0.84
CA GLU A 271 -19.93 -17.11 0.13
C GLU A 271 -20.53 -15.77 -0.29
N TYR A 272 -20.80 -15.55 -1.58
CA TYR A 272 -21.45 -14.34 -2.10
C TYR A 272 -23.00 -14.44 -2.14
N LEU A 273 -23.55 -15.64 -1.96
CA LEU A 273 -24.98 -15.91 -1.92
C LEU A 273 -25.53 -15.83 -0.50
#